data_ee8a7ff486ca87b5df21dbde06134d59
#
_entry.id   ee8a7ff486ca87b5df21dbde06134d59
#
_cell.length_a   1.000
_cell.length_b   1.000
_cell.length_c   1.000
_cell.angle_alpha   90.00
_cell.angle_beta   90.00
_cell.angle_gamma   90.00
#
_symmetry.space_group_name_H-M   'P 1'
#
loop_
_entity.id
_entity.type
_entity.pdbx_description
1 polymer ?
#
loop_
_entity_poly.entity_id
_entity_poly.type
_entity_poly.pdbx_seq_one_letter_code
_entity_poly.pdbx_strand_id
1 'polypeptide(L)'
;MNIIGIQGAFSTEAMFIFPKHEDFKLIEYPERHNHKADAYIQTNVLGVMKKKNAEKYQFILDQNKPKIVVEQATFRKNLDIEKPDDYYFRVGLNHYTFSDGIFKNKNSPDDRWKQIQREQDIEIKPWKKKGDYILILTQNPIDTSLNDLVKKPGDYENFIMNTINEISKYTDEDIMIRPHPRFTFRFNKDTLKDIKVKNKVFFSENLNNFNVTNGGEDIYKDFKNARVAISYSSNS
;
A
#
# COMPACT_ATOMS: atom_id res chain seq x y z
N MET A 1 24.34 6.30 -18.13
CA MET A 1 22.97 5.68 -18.22
C MET A 1 21.97 6.81 -18.23
N ASN A 2 20.97 6.77 -19.13
CA ASN A 2 19.95 7.82 -19.19
C ASN A 2 18.65 7.30 -18.54
N ILE A 3 18.35 7.79 -17.34
CA ILE A 3 17.10 7.50 -16.63
C ILE A 3 16.13 8.65 -16.87
N ILE A 4 14.99 8.37 -17.48
CA ILE A 4 14.01 9.40 -17.83
C ILE A 4 12.78 9.30 -16.92
N GLY A 5 12.47 10.41 -16.26
CA GLY A 5 11.19 10.64 -15.60
C GLY A 5 10.31 11.54 -16.45
N ILE A 6 9.00 11.27 -16.48
CA ILE A 6 8.04 12.12 -17.19
C ILE A 6 7.23 12.91 -16.16
N GLN A 7 7.19 14.23 -16.31
CA GLN A 7 6.47 15.11 -15.43
C GLN A 7 4.98 14.73 -15.37
N GLY A 8 4.48 14.50 -14.17
CA GLY A 8 3.13 14.00 -13.88
C GLY A 8 2.99 12.48 -13.79
N ALA A 9 3.94 11.68 -14.33
CA ALA A 9 4.08 10.27 -13.99
C ALA A 9 5.10 10.04 -12.85
N PHE A 10 5.81 11.09 -12.47
CA PHE A 10 6.72 11.13 -11.35
C PHE A 10 6.23 12.17 -10.33
N SER A 11 6.14 11.80 -9.03
CA SER A 11 5.57 12.70 -8.03
C SER A 11 6.51 13.83 -7.65
N THR A 12 5.92 14.91 -7.15
CA THR A 12 6.67 16.10 -6.74
C THR A 12 7.64 15.77 -5.60
N GLU A 13 7.21 14.95 -4.64
CA GLU A 13 8.06 14.58 -3.50
C GLU A 13 9.27 13.76 -3.93
N ALA A 14 9.07 12.82 -4.85
CA ALA A 14 10.19 12.03 -5.39
C ALA A 14 11.15 12.87 -6.24
N MET A 15 10.68 13.97 -6.83
CA MET A 15 11.50 14.89 -7.61
C MET A 15 12.62 15.56 -6.79
N PHE A 16 12.45 15.75 -5.50
CA PHE A 16 13.48 16.35 -4.64
C PHE A 16 14.68 15.42 -4.40
N ILE A 17 14.50 14.12 -4.55
CA ILE A 17 15.54 13.12 -4.26
C ILE A 17 16.38 12.82 -5.51
N PHE A 18 15.74 12.70 -6.68
CA PHE A 18 16.38 12.27 -7.92
C PHE A 18 16.99 13.36 -8.80
N PRO A 19 16.57 14.65 -8.74
CA PRO A 19 17.02 15.65 -9.72
C PRO A 19 18.50 15.99 -9.69
N LYS A 20 19.23 15.55 -8.67
CA LYS A 20 20.66 15.89 -8.51
C LYS A 20 21.60 14.85 -9.12
N HIS A 21 21.09 13.79 -9.73
CA HIS A 21 21.95 12.77 -10.33
C HIS A 21 22.14 13.06 -11.82
N GLU A 22 23.38 13.03 -12.32
CA GLU A 22 23.72 13.33 -13.72
C GLU A 22 23.03 12.41 -14.74
N ASP A 23 22.77 11.17 -14.34
CA ASP A 23 22.07 10.17 -15.16
C ASP A 23 20.55 10.37 -15.22
N PHE A 24 19.98 11.23 -14.39
CA PHE A 24 18.54 11.41 -14.31
C PHE A 24 18.08 12.67 -15.03
N LYS A 25 17.04 12.53 -15.84
CA LYS A 25 16.42 13.64 -16.57
C LYS A 25 14.91 13.62 -16.40
N LEU A 26 14.35 14.70 -15.87
CA LEU A 26 12.92 14.92 -15.89
C LEU A 26 12.54 15.70 -17.13
N ILE A 27 11.59 15.17 -17.91
CA ILE A 27 11.15 15.77 -19.16
C ILE A 27 9.65 16.03 -19.17
N GLU A 28 9.22 16.98 -19.97
CA GLU A 28 7.82 17.19 -20.29
C GLU A 28 7.29 16.07 -21.22
N TYR A 29 6.00 15.73 -21.07
CA TYR A 29 5.41 14.65 -21.86
C TYR A 29 5.46 14.87 -23.38
N PRO A 30 5.28 16.08 -23.91
CA PRO A 30 5.42 16.33 -25.34
C PRO A 30 6.82 16.01 -25.89
N GLU A 31 7.85 16.14 -25.06
CA GLU A 31 9.25 15.90 -25.44
C GLU A 31 9.69 14.43 -25.39
N ARG A 32 8.80 13.52 -24.98
CA ARG A 32 9.11 12.12 -24.70
C ARG A 32 9.81 11.36 -25.83
N HIS A 33 9.58 11.75 -27.08
CA HIS A 33 10.20 11.13 -28.24
C HIS A 33 11.58 11.70 -28.60
N ASN A 34 11.95 12.84 -28.00
CA ASN A 34 13.23 13.51 -28.27
C ASN A 34 14.37 12.96 -27.41
N HIS A 35 14.07 12.05 -26.50
CA HIS A 35 15.04 11.51 -25.55
C HIS A 35 15.16 10.00 -25.65
N LYS A 36 16.42 9.53 -25.76
CA LYS A 36 16.73 8.10 -25.69
C LYS A 36 16.91 7.69 -24.23
N ALA A 37 16.00 6.86 -23.72
CA ALA A 37 16.08 6.32 -22.38
C ALA A 37 16.75 4.95 -22.34
N ASP A 38 17.56 4.71 -21.33
CA ASP A 38 18.04 3.38 -20.95
C ASP A 38 17.07 2.73 -19.94
N ALA A 39 16.45 3.55 -19.07
CA ALA A 39 15.41 3.17 -18.15
C ALA A 39 14.44 4.33 -17.94
N TYR A 40 13.22 4.00 -17.49
CA TYR A 40 12.24 4.99 -17.05
C TYR A 40 12.08 4.93 -15.52
N ILE A 41 11.75 6.09 -14.92
CA ILE A 41 11.37 6.19 -13.53
C ILE A 41 9.97 6.77 -13.41
N GLN A 42 9.18 6.18 -12.54
CA GLN A 42 7.82 6.65 -12.24
C GLN A 42 7.50 6.49 -10.76
N THR A 43 6.60 7.31 -10.26
CA THR A 43 6.00 7.12 -8.95
C THR A 43 4.68 6.42 -9.12
N ASN A 44 4.39 5.56 -8.15
CA ASN A 44 3.19 4.74 -8.15
C ASN A 44 3.18 3.65 -9.24
N VAL A 45 2.30 2.68 -9.05
CA VAL A 45 2.08 1.65 -10.03
C VAL A 45 0.77 1.90 -10.73
N LEU A 46 0.84 1.94 -12.00
CA LEU A 46 0.02 1.29 -13.01
C LEU A 46 -1.48 1.41 -12.95
N GLY A 47 -2.10 1.61 -11.85
CA GLY A 47 -3.51 1.43 -11.78
C GLY A 47 -4.26 2.69 -11.38
N VAL A 48 -3.63 3.65 -10.75
CA VAL A 48 -4.26 4.93 -10.50
C VAL A 48 -4.05 5.85 -11.69
N MET A 49 -4.58 5.43 -12.76
CA MET A 49 -4.71 6.32 -13.89
C MET A 49 -5.80 7.35 -13.57
N LYS A 50 -5.44 8.33 -12.76
CA LYS A 50 -6.19 9.58 -12.81
C LYS A 50 -6.18 9.98 -14.27
N LYS A 51 -7.36 10.14 -14.89
CA LYS A 51 -7.51 10.46 -16.33
C LYS A 51 -6.49 11.45 -16.86
N LYS A 52 -6.08 12.41 -16.02
CA LYS A 52 -5.12 13.48 -16.35
C LYS A 52 -3.71 12.98 -16.70
N ASN A 53 -3.27 11.84 -16.20
CA ASN A 53 -1.90 11.35 -16.39
C ASN A 53 -1.83 9.93 -16.97
N ALA A 54 -2.98 9.33 -17.30
CA ALA A 54 -3.06 7.97 -17.81
C ALA A 54 -2.15 7.73 -19.02
N GLU A 55 -2.16 8.66 -19.98
CA GLU A 55 -1.34 8.58 -21.18
C GLU A 55 0.17 8.57 -20.89
N LYS A 56 0.61 9.28 -19.84
CA LYS A 56 2.01 9.36 -19.45
C LYS A 56 2.51 8.04 -18.88
N TYR A 57 1.69 7.44 -18.02
CA TYR A 57 1.98 6.11 -17.48
C TYR A 57 1.92 5.06 -18.58
N GLN A 58 0.91 5.11 -19.43
CA GLN A 58 0.77 4.17 -20.54
C GLN A 58 1.98 4.24 -21.48
N PHE A 59 2.42 5.45 -21.80
CA PHE A 59 3.64 5.63 -22.59
C PHE A 59 4.86 4.92 -21.97
N ILE A 60 5.07 5.09 -20.65
CA ILE A 60 6.18 4.41 -19.94
C ILE A 60 6.02 2.90 -19.98
N LEU A 61 4.79 2.41 -19.83
CA LEU A 61 4.49 0.98 -19.86
C LEU A 61 4.78 0.34 -21.20
N ASP A 62 4.43 1.03 -22.26
CA ASP A 62 4.61 0.54 -23.63
C ASP A 62 6.11 0.48 -24.04
N GLN A 63 6.98 1.12 -23.26
CA GLN A 63 8.40 1.04 -23.52
C GLN A 63 8.98 -0.31 -23.08
N ASN A 64 9.66 -1.00 -23.99
CA ASN A 64 10.43 -2.20 -23.67
C ASN A 64 11.77 -1.85 -22.99
N LYS A 65 11.69 -1.20 -21.83
CA LYS A 65 12.83 -0.72 -21.03
C LYS A 65 12.59 -1.03 -19.55
N PRO A 66 13.65 -1.19 -18.76
CA PRO A 66 13.53 -1.26 -17.31
C PRO A 66 12.78 -0.06 -16.74
N LYS A 67 11.95 -0.31 -15.75
CA LYS A 67 11.17 0.71 -15.05
C LYS A 67 11.55 0.73 -13.58
N ILE A 68 12.06 1.85 -13.12
CA ILE A 68 12.28 2.10 -11.69
C ILE A 68 10.98 2.65 -11.13
N VAL A 69 10.38 1.92 -10.21
CA VAL A 69 9.12 2.33 -9.58
C VAL A 69 9.41 2.79 -8.17
N VAL A 70 9.02 4.02 -7.88
CA VAL A 70 9.18 4.66 -6.58
C VAL A 70 7.81 4.83 -5.94
N GLU A 71 7.65 4.35 -4.73
CA GLU A 71 6.41 4.44 -3.97
C GLU A 71 6.70 4.91 -2.55
N GLN A 72 5.75 5.59 -1.96
CA GLN A 72 5.87 6.00 -0.55
C GLN A 72 6.05 4.77 0.33
N ALA A 73 7.00 4.85 1.27
CA ALA A 73 7.19 3.78 2.23
C ALA A 73 6.05 3.74 3.26
N THR A 74 5.86 2.58 3.86
CA THR A 74 4.91 2.39 4.95
C THR A 74 5.28 3.25 6.16
N PHE A 75 6.57 3.37 6.42
CA PHE A 75 7.09 4.21 7.50
C PHE A 75 7.41 5.60 6.96
N ARG A 76 6.72 6.60 7.48
CA ARG A 76 6.92 8.02 7.10
C ARG A 76 7.39 8.77 8.33
N LYS A 77 8.52 9.45 8.23
CA LYS A 77 9.02 10.26 9.32
C LYS A 77 8.30 11.61 9.42
N ASN A 78 8.12 12.28 8.29
CA ASN A 78 7.45 13.57 8.24
C ASN A 78 6.73 13.74 6.90
N LEU A 79 5.63 14.48 6.89
CA LEU A 79 4.92 14.88 5.67
C LEU A 79 5.29 16.31 5.23
N ASP A 80 6.29 16.89 5.86
CA ASP A 80 6.76 18.23 5.53
C ASP A 80 7.63 18.17 4.26
N ILE A 81 7.08 18.70 3.16
CA ILE A 81 7.71 18.71 1.84
C ILE A 81 9.03 19.51 1.85
N GLU A 82 9.22 20.41 2.81
CA GLU A 82 10.43 21.24 2.92
C GLU A 82 11.64 20.44 3.45
N LYS A 83 11.43 19.21 3.93
CA LYS A 83 12.48 18.34 4.46
C LYS A 83 12.55 17.01 3.72
N PRO A 84 13.03 16.99 2.46
CA PRO A 84 13.06 15.78 1.64
C PRO A 84 13.90 14.65 2.24
N ASP A 85 14.87 14.94 3.07
CA ASP A 85 15.72 13.95 3.74
C ASP A 85 14.96 13.12 4.79
N ASP A 86 13.74 13.56 5.15
CA ASP A 86 12.87 12.87 6.10
C ASP A 86 11.90 11.87 5.43
N TYR A 87 11.98 11.70 4.11
CA TYR A 87 11.11 10.77 3.39
C TYR A 87 11.77 9.41 3.16
N TYR A 88 11.02 8.36 3.43
CA TYR A 88 11.37 7.02 3.00
C TYR A 88 10.56 6.61 1.79
N PHE A 89 11.23 6.00 0.82
CA PHE A 89 10.60 5.46 -0.38
C PHE A 89 10.92 3.97 -0.52
N ARG A 90 9.95 3.25 -1.08
CA ARG A 90 10.19 1.93 -1.63
C ARG A 90 10.58 2.08 -3.09
N VAL A 91 11.62 1.39 -3.49
CA VAL A 91 12.10 1.41 -4.87
C VAL A 91 12.16 -0.02 -5.38
N GLY A 92 11.47 -0.30 -6.45
CA GLY A 92 11.47 -1.60 -7.11
C GLY A 92 11.79 -1.48 -8.59
N LEU A 93 12.35 -2.53 -9.17
CA LEU A 93 12.53 -2.64 -10.61
C LEU A 93 11.30 -3.29 -11.21
N ASN A 94 10.72 -2.64 -12.20
CA ASN A 94 9.50 -2.97 -12.92
C ASN A 94 8.22 -2.85 -12.08
N HIS A 95 8.25 -3.16 -10.80
CA HIS A 95 7.14 -3.03 -9.88
C HIS A 95 7.63 -2.84 -8.44
N TYR A 96 6.77 -2.37 -7.52
CA TYR A 96 7.14 -2.23 -6.11
C TYR A 96 6.57 -3.35 -5.22
N THR A 97 5.66 -4.17 -5.74
CA THR A 97 5.14 -5.33 -5.00
C THR A 97 6.06 -6.52 -5.14
N PHE A 98 6.02 -7.40 -4.15
CA PHE A 98 6.87 -8.59 -4.12
C PHE A 98 6.56 -9.57 -5.27
N SER A 99 5.30 -9.63 -5.70
CA SER A 99 4.87 -10.52 -6.78
C SER A 99 5.45 -10.15 -8.15
N ASP A 100 5.54 -8.86 -8.44
CA ASP A 100 5.82 -8.38 -9.79
C ASP A 100 7.13 -7.59 -9.90
N GLY A 101 7.67 -7.18 -8.75
CA GLY A 101 8.92 -6.44 -8.67
C GLY A 101 10.14 -7.35 -8.57
N ILE A 102 11.25 -6.85 -9.06
CA ILE A 102 12.55 -7.49 -8.90
C ILE A 102 13.30 -6.79 -7.76
N PHE A 103 13.51 -7.52 -6.69
CA PHE A 103 14.22 -7.05 -5.50
C PHE A 103 15.49 -7.86 -5.29
N LYS A 104 16.64 -7.19 -5.30
CA LYS A 104 17.93 -7.83 -5.06
C LYS A 104 18.38 -7.64 -3.61
N ASN A 105 17.53 -8.02 -2.66
CA ASN A 105 17.76 -7.80 -1.23
C ASN A 105 18.53 -8.92 -0.53
N LYS A 106 18.90 -9.98 -1.24
CA LYS A 106 19.70 -11.08 -0.67
C LYS A 106 21.04 -10.53 -0.19
N ASN A 107 21.35 -10.76 1.07
CA ASN A 107 22.56 -10.28 1.75
C ASN A 107 22.66 -8.74 1.86
N SER A 108 21.58 -8.00 1.72
CA SER A 108 21.57 -6.58 2.04
C SER A 108 21.76 -6.39 3.55
N PRO A 109 22.58 -5.41 3.98
CA PRO A 109 22.69 -5.10 5.39
C PRO A 109 21.38 -4.58 5.98
N ASP A 110 21.19 -4.76 7.27
CA ASP A 110 19.96 -4.33 7.98
C ASP A 110 20.09 -2.92 8.60
N ASP A 111 21.15 -2.21 8.27
CA ASP A 111 21.47 -0.88 8.78
C ASP A 111 20.35 0.14 8.57
N ARG A 112 19.76 0.15 7.38
CA ARG A 112 18.61 1.01 7.03
C ARG A 112 17.38 0.67 7.87
N TRP A 113 17.09 -0.61 8.07
CA TRP A 113 16.00 -1.03 8.94
C TRP A 113 16.26 -0.62 10.39
N LYS A 114 17.46 -0.81 10.90
CA LYS A 114 17.87 -0.38 12.24
C LYS A 114 17.78 1.14 12.41
N GLN A 115 18.07 1.89 11.35
CA GLN A 115 17.89 3.34 11.36
C GLN A 115 16.39 3.70 11.48
N ILE A 116 15.52 3.11 10.65
CA ILE A 116 14.07 3.34 10.71
C ILE A 116 13.52 3.00 12.10
N GLN A 117 13.92 1.87 12.68
CA GLN A 117 13.52 1.48 14.02
C GLN A 117 13.85 2.55 15.07
N ARG A 118 15.08 3.06 15.05
CA ARG A 118 15.51 4.13 15.98
C ARG A 118 14.75 5.43 15.78
N GLU A 119 14.58 5.85 14.53
CA GLU A 119 13.96 7.14 14.19
C GLU A 119 12.45 7.16 14.40
N GLN A 120 11.80 6.01 14.33
CA GLN A 120 10.34 5.85 14.48
C GLN A 120 9.96 5.22 15.83
N ASP A 121 10.92 4.97 16.72
CA ASP A 121 10.72 4.28 18.00
C ASP A 121 9.95 2.95 17.82
N ILE A 122 10.38 2.14 16.84
CA ILE A 122 9.73 0.87 16.52
C ILE A 122 10.40 -0.25 17.33
N GLU A 123 9.64 -0.83 18.24
CA GLU A 123 10.01 -2.06 18.94
C GLU A 123 9.34 -3.28 18.31
N ILE A 124 10.13 -4.24 17.85
CA ILE A 124 9.59 -5.52 17.40
C ILE A 124 9.34 -6.41 18.61
N LYS A 125 8.06 -6.69 18.85
CA LYS A 125 7.64 -7.58 19.93
C LYS A 125 7.37 -8.99 19.41
N PRO A 126 7.51 -10.03 20.24
CA PRO A 126 7.13 -11.37 19.87
C PRO A 126 5.63 -11.45 19.57
N TRP A 127 5.23 -12.40 18.71
CA TRP A 127 3.84 -12.65 18.39
C TRP A 127 3.01 -12.90 19.65
N LYS A 128 1.84 -12.27 19.69
CA LYS A 128 0.88 -12.52 20.78
C LYS A 128 0.42 -13.99 20.76
N LYS A 129 0.49 -14.64 21.90
CA LYS A 129 -0.03 -16.01 22.06
C LYS A 129 -1.54 -16.05 22.31
N LYS A 130 -2.12 -14.95 22.80
CA LYS A 130 -3.52 -14.82 23.14
C LYS A 130 -4.08 -13.48 22.68
N GLY A 131 -5.34 -13.43 22.40
CA GLY A 131 -6.14 -12.26 22.09
C GLY A 131 -7.60 -12.65 22.08
N ASP A 132 -8.49 -11.67 21.93
CA ASP A 132 -9.93 -11.88 21.96
C ASP A 132 -10.48 -12.27 20.60
N TYR A 133 -9.76 -11.94 19.51
CA TYR A 133 -10.20 -12.15 18.13
C TYR A 133 -9.05 -12.06 17.13
N ILE A 134 -9.33 -12.54 15.92
CA ILE A 134 -8.56 -12.26 14.71
C ILE A 134 -9.11 -10.96 14.09
N LEU A 135 -8.26 -9.98 13.86
CA LEU A 135 -8.64 -8.69 13.26
C LEU A 135 -8.41 -8.70 11.75
N ILE A 136 -9.45 -8.48 10.96
CA ILE A 136 -9.34 -8.24 9.51
C ILE A 136 -9.43 -6.73 9.27
N LEU A 137 -8.37 -6.15 8.73
CA LEU A 137 -8.35 -4.78 8.27
C LEU A 137 -8.71 -4.76 6.79
N THR A 138 -9.89 -4.24 6.48
CA THR A 138 -10.26 -4.09 5.08
C THR A 138 -9.59 -2.84 4.50
N GLN A 139 -9.45 -2.79 3.19
CA GLN A 139 -8.83 -1.66 2.52
C GLN A 139 -9.82 -0.96 1.59
N ASN A 140 -9.37 0.12 1.01
CA ASN A 140 -10.12 0.84 -0.01
C ASN A 140 -10.42 -0.09 -1.21
N PRO A 141 -11.69 -0.38 -1.54
CA PRO A 141 -12.05 -1.30 -2.62
C PRO A 141 -11.65 -0.81 -4.03
N ILE A 142 -11.30 0.47 -4.15
CA ILE A 142 -10.79 1.05 -5.39
C ILE A 142 -9.26 1.27 -5.34
N ASP A 143 -8.59 0.64 -4.39
CA ASP A 143 -7.14 0.65 -4.33
C ASP A 143 -6.55 -0.19 -5.45
N THR A 144 -5.50 0.31 -6.06
CA THR A 144 -4.87 -0.34 -7.21
C THR A 144 -4.22 -1.67 -6.89
N SER A 145 -3.86 -1.89 -5.64
CA SER A 145 -3.37 -3.19 -5.18
C SER A 145 -4.43 -4.30 -5.26
N LEU A 146 -5.71 -3.92 -5.40
CA LEU A 146 -6.82 -4.86 -5.59
C LEU A 146 -7.24 -5.06 -7.05
N ASN A 147 -6.59 -4.42 -8.01
CA ASN A 147 -7.02 -4.47 -9.42
C ASN A 147 -7.15 -5.88 -9.99
N ASP A 148 -6.32 -6.82 -9.52
CA ASP A 148 -6.39 -8.22 -9.95
C ASP A 148 -7.49 -9.01 -9.24
N LEU A 149 -7.93 -8.55 -8.09
CA LEU A 149 -8.92 -9.23 -7.24
C LEU A 149 -10.32 -8.64 -7.37
N VAL A 150 -10.43 -7.33 -7.67
CA VAL A 150 -11.69 -6.58 -7.69
C VAL A 150 -11.89 -5.97 -9.08
N LYS A 151 -12.56 -6.71 -9.97
CA LYS A 151 -12.80 -6.33 -11.37
C LYS A 151 -14.22 -5.88 -11.63
N LYS A 152 -15.19 -6.34 -10.84
CA LYS A 152 -16.63 -6.08 -11.00
C LYS A 152 -17.31 -5.94 -9.63
N PRO A 153 -18.53 -5.38 -9.59
CA PRO A 153 -19.33 -5.34 -8.37
C PRO A 153 -19.46 -6.72 -7.71
N GLY A 154 -19.30 -6.78 -6.39
CA GLY A 154 -19.36 -8.02 -5.61
C GLY A 154 -18.00 -8.71 -5.40
N ASP A 155 -16.99 -8.44 -6.22
CA ASP A 155 -15.69 -9.10 -6.07
C ASP A 155 -14.99 -8.71 -4.76
N TYR A 156 -15.17 -7.48 -4.31
CA TYR A 156 -14.60 -7.01 -3.05
C TYR A 156 -15.22 -7.73 -1.84
N GLU A 157 -16.53 -7.83 -1.82
CA GLU A 157 -17.29 -8.54 -0.79
C GLU A 157 -16.91 -10.02 -0.77
N ASN A 158 -16.83 -10.64 -1.94
CA ASN A 158 -16.36 -12.02 -2.09
C ASN A 158 -14.93 -12.22 -1.60
N PHE A 159 -14.04 -11.28 -1.86
CA PHE A 159 -12.66 -11.32 -1.35
C PHE A 159 -12.62 -11.35 0.19
N ILE A 160 -13.38 -10.48 0.84
CA ILE A 160 -13.47 -10.46 2.31
C ILE A 160 -14.11 -11.75 2.86
N MET A 161 -15.20 -12.21 2.24
CA MET A 161 -15.88 -13.46 2.63
C MET A 161 -14.97 -14.67 2.49
N ASN A 162 -14.21 -14.75 1.40
CA ASN A 162 -13.25 -15.83 1.20
C ASN A 162 -12.11 -15.78 2.23
N THR A 163 -11.68 -14.59 2.62
CA THR A 163 -10.69 -14.42 3.69
C THR A 163 -11.23 -14.93 5.03
N ILE A 164 -12.46 -14.61 5.38
CA ILE A 164 -13.12 -15.12 6.59
C ILE A 164 -13.24 -16.63 6.55
N ASN A 165 -13.71 -17.19 5.44
CA ASN A 165 -13.85 -18.64 5.26
C ASN A 165 -12.49 -19.36 5.37
N GLU A 166 -11.44 -18.76 4.82
CA GLU A 166 -10.10 -19.34 4.95
C GLU A 166 -9.60 -19.32 6.38
N ILE A 167 -9.72 -18.22 7.10
CA ILE A 167 -9.35 -18.11 8.52
C ILE A 167 -10.09 -19.15 9.37
N SER A 168 -11.38 -19.36 9.11
CA SER A 168 -12.22 -20.27 9.89
C SER A 168 -11.79 -21.74 9.81
N LYS A 169 -10.97 -22.10 8.82
CA LYS A 169 -10.39 -23.46 8.72
C LYS A 169 -9.31 -23.72 9.76
N TYR A 170 -8.65 -22.66 10.24
CA TYR A 170 -7.46 -22.77 11.09
C TYR A 170 -7.70 -22.36 12.54
N THR A 171 -8.81 -21.72 12.86
CA THR A 171 -9.10 -21.26 14.23
C THR A 171 -10.59 -21.18 14.51
N ASP A 172 -10.97 -21.35 15.80
CA ASP A 172 -12.33 -21.15 16.30
C ASP A 172 -12.47 -19.76 16.95
N GLU A 173 -11.43 -18.94 16.94
CA GLU A 173 -11.47 -17.61 17.55
C GLU A 173 -12.46 -16.70 16.81
N ASP A 174 -13.03 -15.76 17.53
CA ASP A 174 -13.88 -14.72 16.96
C ASP A 174 -13.13 -13.93 15.87
N ILE A 175 -13.83 -13.43 14.88
CA ILE A 175 -13.28 -12.63 13.78
C ILE A 175 -13.90 -11.24 13.83
N MET A 176 -13.08 -10.24 14.08
CA MET A 176 -13.50 -8.85 14.01
C MET A 176 -13.07 -8.22 12.68
N ILE A 177 -14.00 -7.53 12.03
CA ILE A 177 -13.76 -6.81 10.77
C ILE A 177 -13.70 -5.32 11.09
N ARG A 178 -12.61 -4.69 10.69
CA ARG A 178 -12.50 -3.23 10.69
C ARG A 178 -12.57 -2.72 9.26
N PRO A 179 -13.71 -2.14 8.85
CA PRO A 179 -13.86 -1.56 7.52
C PRO A 179 -12.91 -0.39 7.32
N HIS A 180 -12.50 -0.22 6.05
CA HIS A 180 -11.71 0.97 5.69
C HIS A 180 -12.56 2.23 5.93
N PRO A 181 -11.99 3.23 6.54
CA PRO A 181 -12.72 4.42 7.01
C PRO A 181 -13.57 5.12 5.95
N ARG A 182 -13.09 5.23 4.75
CA ARG A 182 -13.81 5.92 3.65
C ARG A 182 -14.84 5.05 2.94
N PHE A 183 -14.96 3.75 3.30
CA PHE A 183 -15.75 2.76 2.56
C PHE A 183 -16.52 1.81 3.47
N THR A 184 -16.95 2.29 4.64
CA THR A 184 -17.72 1.51 5.63
C THR A 184 -19.06 1.00 5.08
N PHE A 185 -19.61 1.66 4.07
CA PHE A 185 -20.90 1.33 3.47
C PHE A 185 -20.86 0.10 2.54
N ARG A 186 -19.69 -0.26 2.03
CA ARG A 186 -19.58 -1.35 1.04
C ARG A 186 -19.56 -2.73 1.66
N PHE A 187 -19.12 -2.84 2.91
CA PHE A 187 -19.14 -4.10 3.64
C PHE A 187 -19.80 -3.83 5.00
N ASN A 188 -21.00 -4.32 5.20
CA ASN A 188 -21.86 -4.01 6.33
C ASN A 188 -22.47 -5.26 6.94
N LYS A 189 -23.32 -5.10 7.96
CA LYS A 189 -23.96 -6.22 8.70
C LYS A 189 -24.82 -7.12 7.79
N ASP A 190 -25.37 -6.59 6.70
CA ASP A 190 -26.17 -7.41 5.78
C ASP A 190 -25.31 -8.38 4.99
N THR A 191 -24.10 -7.96 4.62
CA THR A 191 -23.10 -8.83 3.96
C THR A 191 -22.69 -10.00 4.86
N LEU A 192 -22.69 -9.81 6.18
CA LEU A 192 -22.34 -10.89 7.14
C LEU A 192 -23.40 -11.99 7.24
N LYS A 193 -24.66 -11.74 6.87
CA LYS A 193 -25.76 -12.72 6.99
C LYS A 193 -25.53 -13.97 6.17
N ASP A 194 -24.78 -13.85 5.08
CA ASP A 194 -24.51 -14.95 4.14
C ASP A 194 -23.27 -15.77 4.54
N ILE A 195 -22.54 -15.35 5.57
CA ILE A 195 -21.33 -16.03 6.02
C ILE A 195 -21.71 -17.20 6.92
N LYS A 196 -21.35 -18.41 6.48
CA LYS A 196 -21.59 -19.67 7.20
C LYS A 196 -20.27 -20.22 7.73
N VAL A 197 -19.78 -19.66 8.81
CA VAL A 197 -18.59 -20.12 9.52
C VAL A 197 -18.92 -20.44 10.99
N LYS A 198 -18.07 -21.22 11.64
CA LYS A 198 -18.20 -21.55 13.06
C LYS A 198 -17.85 -20.39 13.98
N ASN A 199 -17.04 -19.47 13.49
CA ASN A 199 -16.57 -18.29 14.22
C ASN A 199 -17.70 -17.26 14.36
N LYS A 200 -17.76 -16.54 15.48
CA LYS A 200 -18.52 -15.31 15.56
C LYS A 200 -17.82 -14.24 14.73
N VAL A 201 -18.53 -13.66 13.77
CA VAL A 201 -18.02 -12.59 12.92
C VAL A 201 -18.75 -11.29 13.24
N PHE A 202 -18.01 -10.23 13.52
CA PHE A 202 -18.59 -8.96 13.92
C PHE A 202 -17.73 -7.76 13.44
N PHE A 203 -18.31 -6.57 13.43
CA PHE A 203 -17.61 -5.36 13.09
C PHE A 203 -17.00 -4.67 14.31
N SER A 204 -15.88 -4.00 14.10
CA SER A 204 -15.33 -3.05 15.07
C SER A 204 -16.36 -1.96 15.37
N GLU A 205 -16.55 -1.67 16.65
CA GLU A 205 -17.37 -0.55 17.13
C GLU A 205 -16.60 0.77 17.19
N ASN A 206 -15.26 0.73 17.00
CA ASN A 206 -14.37 1.88 17.09
C ASN A 206 -14.27 2.65 15.77
N LEU A 207 -15.38 2.81 15.05
CA LEU A 207 -15.44 3.48 13.74
C LEU A 207 -15.95 4.93 13.82
N ASN A 208 -16.29 5.42 15.02
CA ASN A 208 -17.21 6.54 15.18
C ASN A 208 -16.63 7.95 14.97
N ASN A 209 -15.35 8.13 14.67
CA ASN A 209 -14.83 9.48 14.44
C ASN A 209 -13.89 9.54 13.25
N PHE A 210 -14.50 9.72 12.07
CA PHE A 210 -13.78 9.99 10.84
C PHE A 210 -13.32 11.45 10.75
N ASN A 211 -12.45 11.91 11.64
CA ASN A 211 -11.51 12.96 11.31
C ASN A 211 -10.26 12.30 10.71
N VAL A 212 -10.07 12.48 9.43
CA VAL A 212 -8.95 11.95 8.62
C VAL A 212 -7.57 12.29 9.22
N THR A 213 -7.51 13.26 10.12
CA THR A 213 -6.30 13.72 10.80
C THR A 213 -5.96 12.95 12.07
N ASN A 214 -6.92 12.24 12.70
CA ASN A 214 -6.72 11.55 14.00
C ASN A 214 -7.10 10.06 13.96
N GLY A 215 -7.08 9.43 12.79
CA GLY A 215 -7.47 8.01 12.61
C GLY A 215 -6.61 6.98 13.36
N GLY A 216 -5.59 7.43 14.10
CA GLY A 216 -4.66 6.55 14.80
C GLY A 216 -5.20 5.94 16.10
N GLU A 217 -5.89 6.70 16.94
CA GLU A 217 -6.21 6.23 18.29
C GLU A 217 -7.23 5.07 18.32
N ASP A 218 -8.23 5.10 17.45
CA ASP A 218 -9.27 4.07 17.44
C ASP A 218 -8.80 2.72 16.91
N ILE A 219 -7.86 2.71 15.98
CA ILE A 219 -7.29 1.46 15.46
C ILE A 219 -6.44 0.75 16.51
N TYR A 220 -5.75 1.49 17.37
CA TYR A 220 -4.95 0.90 18.44
C TYR A 220 -5.78 0.15 19.46
N LYS A 221 -7.04 0.54 19.70
CA LYS A 221 -7.98 -0.21 20.56
C LYS A 221 -8.26 -1.58 19.97
N ASP A 222 -8.47 -1.65 18.66
CA ASP A 222 -8.70 -2.91 17.97
C ASP A 222 -7.42 -3.78 17.97
N PHE A 223 -6.25 -3.21 17.75
CA PHE A 223 -4.98 -3.94 17.80
C PHE A 223 -4.65 -4.46 19.20
N LYS A 224 -5.01 -3.70 20.24
CA LYS A 224 -4.69 -4.07 21.62
C LYS A 224 -5.22 -5.43 22.00
N ASN A 225 -6.42 -5.77 21.58
CA ASN A 225 -7.11 -7.01 21.94
C ASN A 225 -7.03 -8.08 20.85
N ALA A 226 -6.60 -7.73 19.63
CA ALA A 226 -6.39 -8.70 18.57
C ALA A 226 -5.22 -9.63 18.89
N ARG A 227 -5.37 -10.92 18.64
CA ARG A 227 -4.27 -11.89 18.63
C ARG A 227 -3.35 -11.66 17.43
N VAL A 228 -3.95 -11.49 16.27
CA VAL A 228 -3.28 -11.20 15.00
C VAL A 228 -4.13 -10.26 14.16
N ALA A 229 -3.50 -9.39 13.41
CA ALA A 229 -4.16 -8.56 12.41
C ALA A 229 -3.79 -9.06 11.01
N ILE A 230 -4.79 -9.14 10.15
CA ILE A 230 -4.67 -9.58 8.76
C ILE A 230 -5.07 -8.42 7.86
N SER A 231 -4.20 -8.07 6.94
CA SER A 231 -4.46 -7.04 5.94
C SER A 231 -3.86 -7.47 4.61
N TYR A 232 -4.42 -7.05 3.48
CA TYR A 232 -3.86 -7.36 2.17
C TYR A 232 -2.74 -6.39 1.80
N SER A 233 -3.03 -5.09 1.79
CA SER A 233 -2.05 -4.06 1.47
C SER A 233 -2.28 -2.75 2.22
N SER A 234 -3.02 -2.79 3.33
CA SER A 234 -3.29 -1.60 4.13
C SER A 234 -2.01 -1.11 4.81
N ASN A 235 -1.78 0.19 4.77
CA ASN A 235 -0.73 0.86 5.53
C ASN A 235 -1.22 1.28 6.94
N SER A 236 -2.22 0.59 7.46
CA SER A 236 -2.81 0.85 8.79
C SER A 236 -1.94 0.34 9.90
#